data_0a35b5f150115b4ba5d0e10d70df9b59
#
_entry.id   0a35b5f150115b4ba5d0e10d70df9b59
#
_cell.length_a   1.000
_cell.length_b   1.000
_cell.length_c   1.000
_cell.angle_alpha   90.00
_cell.angle_beta   90.00
_cell.angle_gamma   90.00
#
_symmetry.space_group_name_H-M   'P 1'
#
loop_
_entity.id
_entity.type
_entity.pdbx_description
1 polymer ?
#
loop_
_entity_poly.entity_id
_entity_poly.type
_entity_poly.pdbx_seq_one_letter_code
_entity_poly.pdbx_strand_id
1 'polypeptide(L)'
;VTHVLTWRNGLSESEAAEIALLLTETAEADGAHPVSEDVRLRLRQSGPAEIQIEPVQGDVMGSEHFVVRDGAGLLLGYAHLDGGAEPPVAELAVHPAHRRAGVGTRLVTALTERAPHLKVWSHSQDPAAEVLARKFGFTVTRELWQMRAPLHDDFPEPRWPQGIQVRTFVPGQDEGAVVEVNAKAFAWHPEQGRMSVADVRAREAEAWFDPAGFFLAVDENDRLAGFHWTKIVDGLGEVYVVGVDPESQGGGLGKALTLAGLRHLRGRELAEVMLYVERDNEAAVHVYQKLGFTRASSDVQYTL
;
A
#
# COMPACT_ATOMS: atom_id res chain seq x y z
N VAL A 1 -3.65 -34.79 3.81
CA VAL A 1 -4.45 -33.85 4.64
C VAL A 1 -5.54 -33.26 3.75
N THR A 2 -6.81 -33.44 4.16
CA THR A 2 -7.94 -32.87 3.41
C THR A 2 -7.99 -31.38 3.72
N HIS A 3 -7.91 -30.53 2.65
CA HIS A 3 -8.06 -29.08 2.79
C HIS A 3 -9.49 -28.68 2.39
N VAL A 4 -10.09 -27.79 3.16
CA VAL A 4 -11.36 -27.11 2.84
C VAL A 4 -11.02 -25.77 2.20
N LEU A 5 -11.56 -25.53 1.04
CA LEU A 5 -11.30 -24.35 0.19
C LEU A 5 -12.60 -23.54 0.09
N THR A 6 -12.57 -22.27 0.42
CA THR A 6 -13.80 -21.46 0.46
C THR A 6 -13.55 -20.04 -0.04
N TRP A 7 -14.36 -19.60 -1.01
CA TRP A 7 -14.50 -18.21 -1.41
C TRP A 7 -15.51 -17.47 -0.51
N ARG A 8 -15.24 -16.20 -0.24
CA ARG A 8 -16.08 -15.29 0.54
C ARG A 8 -16.15 -13.94 -0.14
N ASN A 9 -17.34 -13.38 -0.30
CA ASN A 9 -17.56 -11.99 -0.76
C ASN A 9 -17.55 -10.99 0.41
N GLY A 10 -17.48 -11.47 1.65
CA GLY A 10 -17.36 -10.72 2.87
C GLY A 10 -16.92 -11.64 4.00
N LEU A 11 -16.38 -11.07 5.05
CA LEU A 11 -15.87 -11.79 6.22
C LEU A 11 -16.69 -11.42 7.45
N SER A 12 -16.96 -12.41 8.29
CA SER A 12 -17.40 -12.15 9.67
C SER A 12 -16.25 -11.54 10.47
N GLU A 13 -16.57 -10.87 11.57
CA GLU A 13 -15.56 -10.30 12.47
C GLU A 13 -14.56 -11.36 12.96
N SER A 14 -15.04 -12.57 13.29
CA SER A 14 -14.18 -13.68 13.70
C SER A 14 -13.25 -14.18 12.58
N GLU A 15 -13.75 -14.28 11.35
CA GLU A 15 -12.91 -14.65 10.18
C GLU A 15 -11.86 -13.60 9.88
N ALA A 16 -12.23 -12.31 9.94
CA ALA A 16 -11.29 -11.22 9.75
C ALA A 16 -10.19 -11.22 10.83
N ALA A 17 -10.56 -11.49 12.09
CA ALA A 17 -9.59 -11.60 13.20
C ALA A 17 -8.62 -12.79 13.02
N GLU A 18 -9.11 -13.96 12.59
CA GLU A 18 -8.25 -15.11 12.30
C GLU A 18 -7.27 -14.83 11.14
N ILE A 19 -7.75 -14.17 10.08
CA ILE A 19 -6.91 -13.79 8.96
C ILE A 19 -5.87 -12.76 9.41
N ALA A 20 -6.26 -11.75 10.19
CA ALA A 20 -5.34 -10.75 10.73
C ALA A 20 -4.24 -11.39 11.58
N LEU A 21 -4.57 -12.42 12.40
CA LEU A 21 -3.60 -13.18 13.17
C LEU A 21 -2.61 -13.92 12.25
N LEU A 22 -3.11 -14.65 11.23
CA LEU A 22 -2.26 -15.33 10.25
C LEU A 22 -1.30 -14.35 9.57
N LEU A 23 -1.78 -13.17 9.17
CA LEU A 23 -0.95 -12.14 8.52
C LEU A 23 0.11 -11.59 9.47
N THR A 24 -0.21 -11.42 10.76
CA THR A 24 0.73 -10.97 11.79
C THR A 24 1.83 -12.01 12.02
N GLU A 25 1.47 -13.27 12.24
CA GLU A 25 2.44 -14.35 12.42
C GLU A 25 3.34 -14.55 11.18
N THR A 26 2.76 -14.32 10.00
CA THR A 26 3.54 -14.35 8.75
C THR A 26 4.53 -13.19 8.67
N ALA A 27 4.08 -11.97 9.04
CA ALA A 27 4.93 -10.79 9.07
C ALA A 27 6.10 -10.92 10.07
N GLU A 28 5.83 -11.48 11.25
CA GLU A 28 6.85 -11.76 12.27
C GLU A 28 7.90 -12.77 11.77
N ALA A 29 7.45 -13.83 11.08
CA ALA A 29 8.33 -14.85 10.55
C ALA A 29 9.20 -14.38 9.37
N ASP A 30 8.66 -13.49 8.53
CA ASP A 30 9.30 -13.05 7.28
C ASP A 30 9.99 -11.68 7.40
N GLY A 31 9.73 -10.94 8.49
CA GLY A 31 10.21 -9.57 8.69
C GLY A 31 9.54 -8.54 7.77
N ALA A 32 8.44 -8.91 7.10
CA ALA A 32 7.67 -8.04 6.22
C ALA A 32 6.20 -8.52 6.14
N HIS A 33 5.28 -7.57 5.94
CA HIS A 33 3.88 -7.92 5.75
C HIS A 33 3.67 -8.66 4.42
N PRO A 34 2.93 -9.79 4.42
CA PRO A 34 2.68 -10.57 3.21
C PRO A 34 1.62 -9.96 2.30
N VAL A 35 0.89 -8.96 2.77
CA VAL A 35 -0.14 -8.23 2.03
C VAL A 35 -0.01 -6.72 2.26
N SER A 36 -0.53 -5.92 1.33
CA SER A 36 -0.52 -4.46 1.37
C SER A 36 -1.29 -3.89 2.57
N GLU A 37 -1.07 -2.61 2.83
CA GLU A 37 -1.84 -1.88 3.84
C GLU A 37 -3.33 -1.82 3.48
N ASP A 38 -3.68 -1.66 2.22
CA ASP A 38 -5.07 -1.61 1.77
C ASP A 38 -5.83 -2.90 2.10
N VAL A 39 -5.24 -4.06 1.89
CA VAL A 39 -5.85 -5.35 2.29
C VAL A 39 -6.04 -5.41 3.79
N ARG A 40 -5.06 -4.97 4.58
CA ARG A 40 -5.15 -4.96 6.06
C ARG A 40 -6.22 -3.98 6.59
N LEU A 41 -6.36 -2.81 5.95
CA LEU A 41 -7.40 -1.83 6.29
C LEU A 41 -8.80 -2.39 5.99
N ARG A 42 -8.99 -3.02 4.83
CA ARG A 42 -10.26 -3.68 4.47
C ARG A 42 -10.66 -4.77 5.44
N LEU A 43 -9.70 -5.57 5.93
CA LEU A 43 -9.96 -6.59 6.95
C LEU A 43 -10.46 -5.99 8.27
N ARG A 44 -9.94 -4.83 8.69
CA ARG A 44 -10.38 -4.13 9.91
C ARG A 44 -11.77 -3.50 9.77
N GLN A 45 -12.16 -3.12 8.56
CA GLN A 45 -13.48 -2.55 8.27
C GLN A 45 -14.58 -3.61 8.09
N SER A 46 -14.23 -4.89 8.08
CA SER A 46 -15.16 -6.02 8.04
C SER A 46 -15.86 -6.11 9.41
N GLY A 47 -16.87 -5.28 9.62
CA GLY A 47 -17.83 -5.31 10.73
C GLY A 47 -19.06 -6.12 10.33
N PRO A 48 -20.08 -6.27 11.25
CA PRO A 48 -21.25 -7.07 10.97
C PRO A 48 -21.90 -6.68 9.65
N ALA A 49 -22.21 -7.67 8.84
CA ALA A 49 -22.77 -7.55 7.47
C ALA A 49 -24.17 -6.92 7.48
N GLU A 50 -24.26 -5.63 7.72
CA GLU A 50 -25.51 -4.84 7.66
C GLU A 50 -25.39 -3.57 6.81
N ILE A 51 -24.60 -3.63 5.73
CA ILE A 51 -24.84 -2.79 4.57
C ILE A 51 -24.68 -3.69 3.35
N GLN A 52 -25.76 -4.42 3.00
CA GLN A 52 -25.96 -4.91 1.65
C GLN A 52 -26.18 -3.66 0.79
N ILE A 53 -25.11 -3.15 0.21
CA ILE A 53 -25.24 -2.36 -1.01
C ILE A 53 -25.66 -3.40 -2.06
N GLU A 54 -26.92 -3.33 -2.50
CA GLU A 54 -27.40 -4.15 -3.60
C GLU A 54 -26.39 -4.04 -4.75
N PRO A 55 -25.99 -5.17 -5.36
CA PRO A 55 -25.08 -5.12 -6.50
C PRO A 55 -25.78 -4.31 -7.59
N VAL A 56 -25.20 -3.16 -7.94
CA VAL A 56 -25.55 -2.45 -9.16
C VAL A 56 -25.33 -3.46 -10.29
N GLN A 57 -26.38 -3.70 -11.07
CA GLN A 57 -26.40 -4.63 -12.20
C GLN A 57 -25.32 -4.28 -13.21
N GLY A 58 -24.22 -5.03 -13.19
CA GLY A 58 -23.04 -4.96 -14.03
C GLY A 58 -21.93 -5.68 -13.29
N ASP A 59 -21.38 -6.76 -13.86
CA ASP A 59 -20.37 -7.66 -13.29
C ASP A 59 -19.05 -6.95 -12.88
N VAL A 60 -19.11 -6.06 -11.91
CA VAL A 60 -17.90 -5.58 -11.22
C VAL A 60 -17.64 -6.57 -10.10
N MET A 61 -16.70 -7.49 -10.30
CA MET A 61 -16.18 -8.34 -9.23
C MET A 61 -15.67 -7.43 -8.13
N GLY A 62 -16.28 -7.51 -6.93
CA GLY A 62 -15.83 -6.76 -5.76
C GLY A 62 -14.57 -7.37 -5.13
N SER A 63 -14.30 -6.97 -3.90
CA SER A 63 -13.27 -7.61 -3.07
C SER A 63 -13.72 -9.00 -2.66
N GLU A 64 -12.91 -10.02 -2.97
CA GLU A 64 -13.18 -11.41 -2.62
C GLU A 64 -12.04 -11.97 -1.75
N HIS A 65 -12.39 -12.90 -0.87
CA HIS A 65 -11.46 -13.55 0.04
C HIS A 65 -11.47 -15.05 -0.19
N PHE A 66 -10.30 -15.67 -0.22
CA PHE A 66 -10.16 -17.11 -0.34
C PHE A 66 -9.38 -17.68 0.82
N VAL A 67 -9.95 -18.65 1.51
CA VAL A 67 -9.35 -19.26 2.69
C VAL A 67 -9.11 -20.76 2.46
N VAL A 68 -7.97 -21.22 2.96
CA VAL A 68 -7.60 -22.65 2.98
C VAL A 68 -7.53 -23.08 4.44
N ARG A 69 -8.36 -24.06 4.79
CA ARG A 69 -8.39 -24.67 6.14
C ARG A 69 -8.04 -26.15 6.08
N ASP A 70 -7.55 -26.69 7.19
CA ASP A 70 -7.42 -28.15 7.34
C ASP A 70 -8.75 -28.81 7.72
N GLY A 71 -8.74 -30.14 7.88
CA GLY A 71 -9.93 -30.91 8.28
C GLY A 71 -10.44 -30.63 9.69
N ALA A 72 -9.65 -29.97 10.54
CA ALA A 72 -10.04 -29.53 11.89
C ALA A 72 -10.53 -28.07 11.91
N GLY A 73 -10.46 -27.36 10.77
CA GLY A 73 -10.91 -25.98 10.62
C GLY A 73 -9.80 -24.94 10.83
N LEU A 74 -8.56 -25.33 11.10
CA LEU A 74 -7.43 -24.40 11.26
C LEU A 74 -7.13 -23.66 9.94
N LEU A 75 -6.96 -22.35 9.99
CA LEU A 75 -6.60 -21.51 8.85
C LEU A 75 -5.13 -21.72 8.47
N LEU A 76 -4.88 -22.20 7.26
CA LEU A 76 -3.55 -22.52 6.73
C LEU A 76 -3.03 -21.47 5.75
N GLY A 77 -3.94 -20.77 5.08
CA GLY A 77 -3.59 -19.76 4.11
C GLY A 77 -4.79 -18.91 3.70
N TYR A 78 -4.48 -17.74 3.19
CA TYR A 78 -5.42 -16.70 2.80
C TYR A 78 -5.00 -16.07 1.49
N ALA A 79 -5.97 -15.69 0.67
CA ALA A 79 -5.77 -14.78 -0.46
C ALA A 79 -6.89 -13.75 -0.52
N HIS A 80 -6.52 -12.55 -0.90
CA HIS A 80 -7.40 -11.46 -1.28
C HIS A 80 -7.37 -11.28 -2.78
N LEU A 81 -8.53 -11.08 -3.40
CA LEU A 81 -8.69 -10.75 -4.81
C LEU A 81 -9.47 -9.43 -4.93
N ASP A 82 -8.82 -8.40 -5.45
CA ASP A 82 -9.48 -7.16 -5.87
C ASP A 82 -9.96 -7.30 -7.32
N GLY A 83 -11.22 -7.69 -7.48
CA GLY A 83 -11.87 -7.80 -8.79
C GLY A 83 -12.27 -6.46 -9.39
N GLY A 84 -12.23 -5.36 -8.61
CA GLY A 84 -12.46 -3.99 -9.10
C GLY A 84 -11.25 -3.39 -9.81
N ALA A 85 -10.09 -4.02 -9.71
CA ALA A 85 -8.91 -3.67 -10.51
C ALA A 85 -9.00 -4.31 -11.90
N GLU A 86 -8.42 -3.67 -12.91
CA GLU A 86 -8.39 -4.20 -14.27
C GLU A 86 -6.95 -4.20 -14.83
N PRO A 87 -6.30 -5.35 -15.02
CA PRO A 87 -6.74 -6.70 -14.60
C PRO A 87 -6.87 -6.83 -13.07
N PRO A 88 -7.62 -7.85 -12.57
CA PRO A 88 -7.75 -8.14 -11.14
C PRO A 88 -6.39 -8.31 -10.46
N VAL A 89 -6.30 -7.90 -9.19
CA VAL A 89 -5.08 -7.95 -8.39
C VAL A 89 -5.29 -8.84 -7.17
N ALA A 90 -4.36 -9.73 -6.91
CA ALA A 90 -4.40 -10.58 -5.73
C ALA A 90 -3.14 -10.45 -4.87
N GLU A 91 -3.32 -10.76 -3.60
CA GLU A 91 -2.28 -10.91 -2.60
C GLU A 91 -2.58 -12.15 -1.77
N LEU A 92 -1.55 -12.88 -1.32
CA LEU A 92 -1.75 -14.12 -0.61
C LEU A 92 -0.70 -14.36 0.47
N ALA A 93 -1.09 -15.11 1.49
CA ALA A 93 -0.22 -15.53 2.58
C ALA A 93 -0.43 -17.00 2.92
N VAL A 94 0.64 -17.69 3.30
CA VAL A 94 0.61 -19.04 3.86
C VAL A 94 1.21 -19.01 5.24
N HIS A 95 0.45 -19.51 6.21
CA HIS A 95 0.89 -19.62 7.59
C HIS A 95 2.28 -20.28 7.68
N PRO A 96 3.26 -19.69 8.40
CA PRO A 96 4.65 -20.17 8.38
C PRO A 96 4.81 -21.66 8.70
N ALA A 97 4.08 -22.16 9.69
CA ALA A 97 4.13 -23.57 10.10
C ALA A 97 3.53 -24.56 9.06
N HIS A 98 2.79 -24.05 8.05
CA HIS A 98 2.09 -24.88 7.07
C HIS A 98 2.62 -24.68 5.65
N ARG A 99 3.80 -24.07 5.51
CA ARG A 99 4.51 -23.94 4.24
C ARG A 99 5.01 -25.30 3.74
N ARG A 100 5.31 -25.37 2.43
CA ARG A 100 5.80 -26.60 1.74
C ARG A 100 4.80 -27.77 1.76
N ALA A 101 3.55 -27.55 2.22
CA ALA A 101 2.46 -28.51 2.23
C ALA A 101 1.46 -28.33 1.05
N GLY A 102 1.83 -27.55 0.04
CA GLY A 102 1.00 -27.32 -1.15
C GLY A 102 -0.07 -26.23 -0.99
N VAL A 103 -0.18 -25.55 0.17
CA VAL A 103 -1.19 -24.51 0.43
C VAL A 103 -1.06 -23.36 -0.57
N GLY A 104 0.14 -22.82 -0.79
CA GLY A 104 0.37 -21.74 -1.76
C GLY A 104 -0.01 -22.13 -3.19
N THR A 105 0.27 -23.38 -3.60
CA THR A 105 -0.17 -23.89 -4.91
C THR A 105 -1.69 -23.89 -5.04
N ARG A 106 -2.43 -24.26 -3.98
CA ARG A 106 -3.90 -24.26 -3.98
C ARG A 106 -4.47 -22.85 -4.06
N LEU A 107 -3.87 -21.89 -3.32
CA LEU A 107 -4.24 -20.49 -3.39
C LEU A 107 -4.08 -19.95 -4.82
N VAL A 108 -2.92 -20.13 -5.44
CA VAL A 108 -2.66 -19.65 -6.80
C VAL A 108 -3.57 -20.35 -7.82
N THR A 109 -3.79 -21.68 -7.68
CA THR A 109 -4.74 -22.40 -8.57
C THR A 109 -6.13 -21.77 -8.50
N ALA A 110 -6.68 -21.58 -7.30
CA ALA A 110 -8.02 -21.00 -7.14
C ALA A 110 -8.10 -19.57 -7.69
N LEU A 111 -7.06 -18.75 -7.48
CA LEU A 111 -6.98 -17.40 -8.03
C LEU A 111 -6.96 -17.40 -9.56
N THR A 112 -6.16 -18.26 -10.19
CA THR A 112 -6.06 -18.33 -11.66
C THR A 112 -7.30 -18.90 -12.33
N GLU A 113 -8.02 -19.80 -11.65
CA GLU A 113 -9.32 -20.29 -12.11
C GLU A 113 -10.40 -19.20 -12.00
N ARG A 114 -10.33 -18.33 -10.99
CA ARG A 114 -11.27 -17.24 -10.75
C ARG A 114 -11.02 -16.03 -11.65
N ALA A 115 -9.77 -15.71 -11.93
CA ALA A 115 -9.32 -14.55 -12.71
C ALA A 115 -8.21 -14.95 -13.69
N PRO A 116 -8.52 -15.28 -14.96
CA PRO A 116 -7.53 -15.76 -15.95
C PRO A 116 -6.42 -14.75 -16.30
N HIS A 117 -6.69 -13.45 -16.15
CA HIS A 117 -5.71 -12.36 -16.39
C HIS A 117 -5.36 -11.67 -15.07
N LEU A 118 -4.77 -12.45 -14.17
CA LEU A 118 -4.49 -12.05 -12.79
C LEU A 118 -3.14 -11.36 -12.65
N LYS A 119 -3.09 -10.32 -11.83
CA LYS A 119 -1.86 -9.77 -11.25
C LYS A 119 -1.74 -10.21 -9.80
N VAL A 120 -0.52 -10.53 -9.37
CA VAL A 120 -0.25 -10.95 -7.98
C VAL A 120 0.94 -10.17 -7.44
N TRP A 121 0.79 -9.54 -6.30
CA TRP A 121 1.90 -8.93 -5.57
C TRP A 121 2.60 -9.95 -4.67
N SER A 122 3.91 -9.88 -4.65
CA SER A 122 4.79 -10.52 -3.68
C SER A 122 5.63 -9.45 -3.01
N HIS A 123 5.48 -9.33 -1.70
CA HIS A 123 6.21 -8.36 -0.89
C HIS A 123 7.57 -8.92 -0.46
N SER A 124 8.58 -8.04 -0.41
CA SER A 124 9.95 -8.34 0.09
C SER A 124 10.72 -9.44 -0.66
N GLN A 125 10.48 -9.62 -1.97
CA GLN A 125 11.20 -10.59 -2.82
C GLN A 125 11.20 -12.03 -2.26
N ASP A 126 10.04 -12.55 -1.86
CA ASP A 126 9.91 -13.92 -1.36
C ASP A 126 10.33 -14.96 -2.40
N PRO A 127 11.38 -15.79 -2.14
CA PRO A 127 11.80 -16.83 -3.07
C PRO A 127 10.71 -17.89 -3.34
N ALA A 128 9.78 -18.11 -2.41
CA ALA A 128 8.68 -19.03 -2.61
C ALA A 128 7.67 -18.49 -3.63
N ALA A 129 7.43 -17.17 -3.64
CA ALA A 129 6.60 -16.51 -4.65
C ALA A 129 7.21 -16.65 -6.05
N GLU A 130 8.52 -16.48 -6.20
CA GLU A 130 9.22 -16.69 -7.49
C GLU A 130 9.06 -18.11 -8.02
N VAL A 131 9.16 -19.12 -7.15
CA VAL A 131 8.94 -20.52 -7.52
C VAL A 131 7.51 -20.78 -7.97
N LEU A 132 6.52 -20.21 -7.26
CA LEU A 132 5.11 -20.33 -7.64
C LEU A 132 4.84 -19.59 -8.95
N ALA A 133 5.32 -18.37 -9.10
CA ALA A 133 5.15 -17.57 -10.32
C ALA A 133 5.67 -18.34 -11.55
N ARG A 134 6.88 -18.89 -11.47
CA ARG A 134 7.47 -19.71 -12.54
C ARG A 134 6.65 -20.97 -12.84
N LYS A 135 6.15 -21.63 -11.79
CA LYS A 135 5.33 -22.86 -11.93
C LYS A 135 4.03 -22.61 -12.69
N PHE A 136 3.39 -21.45 -12.48
CA PHE A 136 2.12 -21.10 -13.08
C PHE A 136 2.26 -20.23 -14.36
N GLY A 137 3.48 -19.93 -14.79
CA GLY A 137 3.74 -19.17 -16.03
C GLY A 137 3.60 -17.65 -15.87
N PHE A 138 3.58 -17.14 -14.66
CA PHE A 138 3.60 -15.70 -14.40
C PHE A 138 4.93 -15.05 -14.80
N THR A 139 4.85 -13.82 -15.27
CA THR A 139 6.01 -12.96 -15.59
C THR A 139 6.03 -11.72 -14.72
N VAL A 140 7.22 -11.21 -14.41
CA VAL A 140 7.38 -9.95 -13.67
C VAL A 140 6.98 -8.78 -14.57
N THR A 141 6.08 -7.93 -14.09
CA THR A 141 5.59 -6.76 -14.84
C THR A 141 5.86 -5.43 -14.15
N ARG A 142 5.98 -5.42 -12.80
CA ARG A 142 6.32 -4.22 -12.03
C ARG A 142 7.24 -4.59 -10.87
N GLU A 143 8.06 -3.64 -10.47
CA GLU A 143 8.94 -3.74 -9.31
C GLU A 143 8.86 -2.43 -8.53
N LEU A 144 8.39 -2.52 -7.29
CA LEU A 144 8.28 -1.41 -6.37
C LEU A 144 9.44 -1.50 -5.36
N TRP A 145 10.36 -0.53 -5.40
CA TRP A 145 11.48 -0.51 -4.47
C TRP A 145 11.09 0.09 -3.13
N GLN A 146 11.39 -0.60 -2.05
CA GLN A 146 11.52 0.02 -0.76
C GLN A 146 12.93 0.61 -0.64
N MET A 147 13.02 1.93 -0.47
CA MET A 147 14.29 2.61 -0.24
C MET A 147 14.35 3.12 1.20
N ARG A 148 15.55 3.14 1.77
CA ARG A 148 15.81 3.62 3.13
C ARG A 148 16.95 4.60 3.17
N ALA A 149 16.89 5.53 4.14
CA ALA A 149 17.96 6.47 4.45
C ALA A 149 18.05 6.73 5.95
N PRO A 150 19.24 6.98 6.50
CA PRO A 150 19.36 7.50 7.85
C PRO A 150 18.77 8.91 7.92
N LEU A 151 18.10 9.22 9.03
CA LEU A 151 17.67 10.57 9.35
C LEU A 151 18.79 11.30 10.09
N HIS A 152 19.36 12.32 9.47
CA HIS A 152 20.47 13.11 10.03
C HIS A 152 20.07 14.60 10.16
N ASP A 153 20.87 15.38 10.92
CA ASP A 153 20.54 16.76 11.26
C ASP A 153 20.76 17.76 10.12
N ASP A 154 21.48 17.37 9.06
CA ASP A 154 21.94 18.29 8.00
C ASP A 154 20.95 18.39 6.81
N PHE A 155 19.71 17.93 6.94
CA PHE A 155 18.73 18.17 5.87
C PHE A 155 18.58 19.67 5.63
N PRO A 156 18.80 20.15 4.39
CA PRO A 156 18.68 21.58 4.09
C PRO A 156 17.25 22.09 4.31
N GLU A 157 17.13 23.39 4.57
CA GLU A 157 15.83 24.03 4.65
C GLU A 157 15.08 23.92 3.31
N PRO A 158 13.76 23.59 3.36
CA PRO A 158 12.93 23.61 2.17
C PRO A 158 12.94 24.99 1.51
N ARG A 159 13.16 25.04 0.20
CA ARG A 159 13.03 26.26 -0.59
C ARG A 159 11.71 26.21 -1.35
N TRP A 160 10.75 26.99 -0.88
CA TRP A 160 9.43 27.04 -1.48
C TRP A 160 9.41 27.92 -2.73
N PRO A 161 8.71 27.49 -3.81
CA PRO A 161 8.46 28.38 -4.94
C PRO A 161 7.73 29.64 -4.52
N GLN A 162 7.89 30.71 -5.32
CA GLN A 162 7.19 31.98 -5.04
C GLN A 162 5.67 31.80 -5.07
N GLY A 163 4.97 32.41 -4.12
CA GLY A 163 3.51 32.34 -3.99
C GLY A 163 3.01 31.06 -3.30
N ILE A 164 3.90 30.16 -2.91
CA ILE A 164 3.52 28.95 -2.16
C ILE A 164 3.63 29.17 -0.66
N GLN A 165 2.55 28.86 0.05
CA GLN A 165 2.50 28.77 1.52
C GLN A 165 2.33 27.32 1.94
N VAL A 166 2.82 26.97 3.13
CA VAL A 166 2.72 25.61 3.65
C VAL A 166 2.00 25.58 4.98
N ARG A 167 1.05 24.71 5.08
CA ARG A 167 0.30 24.43 6.30
C ARG A 167 0.16 22.92 6.50
N THR A 168 -0.32 22.52 7.65
CA THR A 168 -0.67 21.12 7.91
C THR A 168 -2.11 20.80 7.49
N PHE A 169 -2.37 19.53 7.28
CA PHE A 169 -3.70 18.99 6.95
C PHE A 169 -4.69 19.18 8.09
N VAL A 170 -5.94 19.49 7.75
CA VAL A 170 -7.05 19.63 8.69
C VAL A 170 -8.10 18.56 8.40
N PRO A 171 -8.25 17.51 9.26
CA PRO A 171 -9.28 16.51 9.10
C PRO A 171 -10.69 17.11 8.97
N GLY A 172 -11.48 16.57 8.05
CA GLY A 172 -12.82 17.04 7.75
C GLY A 172 -12.88 18.23 6.78
N GLN A 173 -11.73 18.79 6.35
CA GLN A 173 -11.67 19.93 5.44
C GLN A 173 -10.86 19.65 4.18
N ASP A 174 -9.72 18.97 4.28
CA ASP A 174 -8.72 18.91 3.21
C ASP A 174 -8.73 17.62 2.38
N GLU A 175 -9.47 16.59 2.79
CA GLU A 175 -9.49 15.28 2.13
C GLU A 175 -9.82 15.36 0.63
N GLY A 176 -10.81 16.20 0.29
CA GLY A 176 -11.22 16.38 -1.10
C GLY A 176 -10.13 16.99 -1.97
N ALA A 177 -9.46 18.04 -1.48
CA ALA A 177 -8.35 18.68 -2.19
C ALA A 177 -7.15 17.74 -2.36
N VAL A 178 -6.83 16.95 -1.31
CA VAL A 178 -5.77 15.94 -1.36
C VAL A 178 -6.09 14.89 -2.41
N VAL A 179 -7.30 14.34 -2.42
CA VAL A 179 -7.73 13.33 -3.40
C VAL A 179 -7.67 13.87 -4.82
N GLU A 180 -8.09 15.12 -5.06
CA GLU A 180 -8.02 15.75 -6.38
C GLU A 180 -6.56 15.86 -6.88
N VAL A 181 -5.65 16.38 -6.06
CA VAL A 181 -4.24 16.50 -6.42
C VAL A 181 -3.59 15.12 -6.56
N ASN A 182 -3.94 14.18 -5.69
CA ASN A 182 -3.46 12.80 -5.78
C ASN A 182 -3.85 12.15 -7.12
N ALA A 183 -5.11 12.27 -7.53
CA ALA A 183 -5.58 11.72 -8.79
C ALA A 183 -4.83 12.31 -10.01
N LYS A 184 -4.51 13.60 -9.99
CA LYS A 184 -3.72 14.25 -11.05
C LYS A 184 -2.25 13.84 -11.00
N ALA A 185 -1.64 13.86 -9.83
CA ALA A 185 -0.22 13.54 -9.64
C ALA A 185 0.10 12.08 -10.00
N PHE A 186 -0.84 11.18 -9.75
CA PHE A 186 -0.71 9.73 -9.96
C PHE A 186 -1.65 9.18 -11.04
N ALA A 187 -2.07 10.02 -12.02
CA ALA A 187 -2.96 9.60 -13.12
C ALA A 187 -2.41 8.41 -13.93
N TRP A 188 -1.10 8.24 -13.95
CA TRP A 188 -0.40 7.13 -14.59
C TRP A 188 -0.34 5.86 -13.72
N HIS A 189 -0.57 5.99 -12.40
CA HIS A 189 -0.41 4.89 -11.43
C HIS A 189 -1.74 4.14 -11.24
N PRO A 190 -1.79 2.82 -11.45
CA PRO A 190 -3.05 2.06 -11.49
C PRO A 190 -3.80 2.00 -10.15
N GLU A 191 -3.09 2.15 -9.04
CA GLU A 191 -3.64 2.03 -7.67
C GLU A 191 -3.70 3.41 -6.99
N GLN A 192 -2.56 4.09 -6.84
CA GLN A 192 -2.44 5.35 -6.11
C GLN A 192 -3.37 6.45 -6.65
N GLY A 193 -3.53 6.56 -7.97
CA GLY A 193 -4.39 7.56 -8.60
C GLY A 193 -5.89 7.39 -8.31
N ARG A 194 -6.32 6.25 -7.78
CA ARG A 194 -7.73 5.94 -7.45
C ARG A 194 -8.08 6.18 -5.98
N MET A 195 -7.17 6.71 -5.17
CA MET A 195 -7.44 7.05 -3.77
C MET A 195 -8.70 7.91 -3.65
N SER A 196 -9.64 7.50 -2.80
CA SER A 196 -10.89 8.20 -2.50
C SER A 196 -10.84 8.93 -1.17
N VAL A 197 -11.81 9.81 -0.91
CA VAL A 197 -12.00 10.43 0.40
C VAL A 197 -12.22 9.38 1.50
N ALA A 198 -12.90 8.28 1.18
CA ALA A 198 -13.09 7.18 2.14
C ALA A 198 -11.75 6.51 2.51
N ASP A 199 -10.84 6.36 1.54
CA ASP A 199 -9.51 5.80 1.79
C ASP A 199 -8.65 6.73 2.66
N VAL A 200 -8.74 8.05 2.48
CA VAL A 200 -8.07 9.03 3.35
C VAL A 200 -8.61 8.92 4.77
N ARG A 201 -9.95 8.93 4.95
CA ARG A 201 -10.59 8.80 6.26
C ARG A 201 -10.30 7.49 6.96
N ALA A 202 -10.18 6.39 6.21
CA ALA A 202 -9.78 5.11 6.79
C ALA A 202 -8.38 5.19 7.41
N ARG A 203 -7.46 5.91 6.77
CA ARG A 203 -6.10 6.14 7.28
C ARG A 203 -6.05 7.14 8.42
N GLU A 204 -6.95 8.12 8.45
CA GLU A 204 -7.10 9.04 9.59
C GLU A 204 -7.52 8.31 10.87
N ALA A 205 -8.22 7.19 10.77
CA ALA A 205 -8.60 6.35 11.89
C ALA A 205 -7.47 5.45 12.42
N GLU A 206 -6.35 5.36 11.71
CA GLU A 206 -5.21 4.55 12.11
C GLU A 206 -4.41 5.23 13.23
N ALA A 207 -3.86 4.42 14.15
CA ALA A 207 -3.10 4.92 15.31
C ALA A 207 -1.82 5.69 14.93
N TRP A 208 -1.29 5.48 13.72
CA TRP A 208 -0.12 6.18 13.21
C TRP A 208 -0.43 7.55 12.61
N PHE A 209 -1.70 7.89 12.37
CA PHE A 209 -2.07 9.14 11.73
C PHE A 209 -1.71 10.34 12.61
N ASP A 210 -0.93 11.27 12.05
CA ASP A 210 -0.58 12.54 12.68
C ASP A 210 -0.76 13.67 11.66
N PRO A 211 -1.78 14.53 11.82
CA PRO A 211 -1.99 15.65 10.90
C PRO A 211 -0.83 16.65 10.90
N ALA A 212 -0.04 16.73 11.98
CA ALA A 212 1.16 17.57 12.02
C ALA A 212 2.29 17.09 11.09
N GLY A 213 2.26 15.82 10.69
CA GLY A 213 3.15 15.22 9.70
C GLY A 213 2.57 15.20 8.28
N PHE A 214 1.44 15.85 8.05
CA PHE A 214 0.80 15.93 6.74
C PHE A 214 0.82 17.38 6.21
N PHE A 215 1.76 17.66 5.33
CA PHE A 215 2.04 19.01 4.79
C PHE A 215 1.26 19.27 3.51
N LEU A 216 0.62 20.43 3.44
CA LEU A 216 -0.10 20.93 2.28
C LEU A 216 0.59 22.21 1.78
N ALA A 217 0.98 22.22 0.53
CA ALA A 217 1.50 23.39 -0.15
C ALA A 217 0.37 24.03 -0.96
N VAL A 218 -0.04 25.23 -0.61
CA VAL A 218 -1.14 25.96 -1.24
C VAL A 218 -0.65 27.22 -1.95
N ASP A 219 -1.33 27.61 -3.03
CA ASP A 219 -1.07 28.86 -3.75
C ASP A 219 -1.74 30.06 -3.05
N GLU A 220 -1.59 31.26 -3.62
CA GLU A 220 -2.16 32.51 -3.11
C GLU A 220 -3.70 32.52 -3.06
N ASN A 221 -4.37 31.57 -3.74
CA ASN A 221 -5.81 31.41 -3.75
C ASN A 221 -6.29 30.25 -2.87
N ASP A 222 -5.42 29.75 -1.98
CA ASP A 222 -5.65 28.56 -1.13
C ASP A 222 -5.92 27.26 -1.92
N ARG A 223 -5.50 27.21 -3.19
CA ARG A 223 -5.60 25.99 -4.00
C ARG A 223 -4.40 25.10 -3.71
N LEU A 224 -4.66 23.81 -3.47
CA LEU A 224 -3.61 22.81 -3.20
C LEU A 224 -2.75 22.58 -4.45
N ALA A 225 -1.46 22.89 -4.33
CA ALA A 225 -0.43 22.69 -5.37
C ALA A 225 0.34 21.37 -5.19
N GLY A 226 0.37 20.85 -3.96
CA GLY A 226 1.03 19.58 -3.65
C GLY A 226 0.97 19.28 -2.16
N PHE A 227 1.30 18.05 -1.82
CA PHE A 227 1.26 17.59 -0.44
C PHE A 227 2.37 16.57 -0.15
N HIS A 228 2.70 16.42 1.14
CA HIS A 228 3.53 15.33 1.65
C HIS A 228 2.90 14.78 2.93
N TRP A 229 2.46 13.56 2.88
CA TRP A 229 1.96 12.80 4.02
C TRP A 229 3.08 11.92 4.57
N THR A 230 3.48 12.12 5.82
CA THR A 230 4.44 11.25 6.51
C THR A 230 3.70 10.23 7.37
N LYS A 231 4.39 9.13 7.68
CA LYS A 231 3.87 8.07 8.53
C LYS A 231 4.96 7.58 9.47
N ILE A 232 4.58 7.18 10.68
CA ILE A 232 5.50 6.60 11.68
C ILE A 232 4.87 5.33 12.21
N VAL A 233 5.56 4.21 12.00
CA VAL A 233 5.14 2.90 12.53
C VAL A 233 6.37 2.19 13.08
N ASP A 234 6.27 1.65 14.30
CA ASP A 234 7.31 0.86 14.96
C ASP A 234 8.69 1.56 15.00
N GLY A 235 8.70 2.89 15.18
CA GLY A 235 9.94 3.68 15.24
C GLY A 235 10.59 3.92 13.88
N LEU A 236 9.98 3.55 12.78
CA LEU A 236 10.42 3.82 11.42
C LEU A 236 9.58 4.95 10.80
N GLY A 237 10.24 5.99 10.30
CA GLY A 237 9.59 7.05 9.53
C GLY A 237 9.34 6.62 8.08
N GLU A 238 8.30 7.15 7.47
CA GLU A 238 7.98 6.89 6.06
C GLU A 238 7.61 8.19 5.34
N VAL A 239 8.20 8.39 4.16
CA VAL A 239 7.68 9.29 3.13
C VAL A 239 6.50 8.55 2.50
N TYR A 240 5.31 8.68 3.12
CA TYR A 240 4.16 7.83 2.79
C TYR A 240 3.57 8.17 1.42
N VAL A 241 3.22 9.44 1.19
CA VAL A 241 2.78 9.93 -0.13
C VAL A 241 3.29 11.35 -0.36
N VAL A 242 3.94 11.58 -1.50
CA VAL A 242 4.26 12.93 -2.00
C VAL A 242 3.60 13.13 -3.35
N GLY A 243 2.64 14.05 -3.43
CA GLY A 243 1.93 14.40 -4.66
C GLY A 243 2.13 15.87 -5.00
N VAL A 244 2.38 16.16 -6.29
CA VAL A 244 2.45 17.55 -6.81
C VAL A 244 1.54 17.65 -8.02
N ASP A 245 0.61 18.62 -8.00
CA ASP A 245 -0.24 18.91 -9.14
C ASP A 245 0.64 19.15 -10.39
N PRO A 246 0.39 18.46 -11.51
CA PRO A 246 1.19 18.62 -12.74
C PRO A 246 1.38 20.08 -13.16
N GLU A 247 0.39 20.96 -12.92
CA GLU A 247 0.49 22.38 -13.23
C GLU A 247 1.48 23.13 -12.33
N SER A 248 1.83 22.56 -11.17
CA SER A 248 2.75 23.16 -10.18
C SER A 248 4.13 22.50 -10.16
N GLN A 249 4.41 21.60 -11.11
CA GLN A 249 5.70 20.93 -11.26
C GLN A 249 6.78 21.86 -11.87
N GLY A 250 8.05 21.46 -11.74
CA GLY A 250 9.20 22.18 -12.34
C GLY A 250 9.84 23.25 -11.45
N GLY A 251 9.13 23.76 -10.43
CA GLY A 251 9.64 24.78 -9.50
C GLY A 251 10.36 24.27 -8.25
N GLY A 252 10.63 22.96 -8.16
CA GLY A 252 11.27 22.36 -6.98
C GLY A 252 10.32 22.06 -5.81
N LEU A 253 8.99 22.20 -5.99
CA LEU A 253 7.98 21.99 -4.96
C LEU A 253 8.05 20.59 -4.36
N GLY A 254 8.15 19.54 -5.18
CA GLY A 254 8.25 18.15 -4.69
C GLY A 254 9.46 17.93 -3.79
N LYS A 255 10.62 18.50 -4.15
CA LYS A 255 11.82 18.44 -3.31
C LYS A 255 11.62 19.20 -1.98
N ALA A 256 10.99 20.37 -2.02
CA ALA A 256 10.71 21.16 -0.82
C ALA A 256 9.75 20.41 0.13
N LEU A 257 8.68 19.83 -0.40
CA LEU A 257 7.75 18.97 0.34
C LEU A 257 8.44 17.76 0.96
N THR A 258 9.28 17.05 0.19
CA THR A 258 10.06 15.92 0.70
C THR A 258 10.96 16.35 1.86
N LEU A 259 11.69 17.45 1.72
CA LEU A 259 12.56 17.97 2.78
C LEU A 259 11.77 18.36 4.03
N ALA A 260 10.59 18.97 3.89
CA ALA A 260 9.74 19.32 5.03
C ALA A 260 9.37 18.07 5.84
N GLY A 261 8.94 17.00 5.18
CA GLY A 261 8.62 15.74 5.86
C GLY A 261 9.83 15.05 6.48
N LEU A 262 10.99 15.02 5.79
CA LEU A 262 12.21 14.43 6.35
C LEU A 262 12.65 15.17 7.61
N ARG A 263 12.59 16.50 7.65
CA ARG A 263 12.89 17.30 8.83
C ARG A 263 11.87 17.08 9.95
N HIS A 264 10.59 16.93 9.63
CA HIS A 264 9.57 16.57 10.60
C HIS A 264 9.88 15.21 11.25
N LEU A 265 10.13 14.18 10.42
CA LEU A 265 10.47 12.85 10.90
C LEU A 265 11.75 12.85 11.75
N ARG A 266 12.76 13.64 11.36
CA ARG A 266 13.98 13.82 12.16
C ARG A 266 13.68 14.46 13.53
N GLY A 267 12.78 15.44 13.58
CA GLY A 267 12.32 16.08 14.83
C GLY A 267 11.55 15.14 15.77
N ARG A 268 11.14 13.96 15.28
CA ARG A 268 10.53 12.88 16.07
C ARG A 268 11.57 11.89 16.63
N GLU A 269 12.86 12.24 16.55
CA GLU A 269 14.00 11.43 17.07
C GLU A 269 14.13 10.04 16.42
N LEU A 270 13.60 9.86 15.20
CA LEU A 270 13.73 8.64 14.43
C LEU A 270 15.13 8.54 13.82
N ALA A 271 15.68 7.32 13.78
CA ALA A 271 17.01 7.06 13.20
C ALA A 271 16.96 6.85 11.68
N GLU A 272 15.86 6.35 11.16
CA GLU A 272 15.74 5.90 9.77
C GLU A 272 14.38 6.29 9.18
N VAL A 273 14.38 6.50 7.87
CA VAL A 273 13.20 6.74 7.07
C VAL A 273 13.17 5.81 5.87
N MET A 274 11.99 5.38 5.47
CA MET A 274 11.76 4.61 4.26
C MET A 274 10.80 5.31 3.30
N LEU A 275 10.75 4.82 2.07
CA LEU A 275 9.74 5.13 1.08
C LEU A 275 9.57 3.97 0.09
N TYR A 276 8.45 3.98 -0.61
CA TYR A 276 8.25 3.14 -1.78
C TYR A 276 8.31 3.96 -3.07
N VAL A 277 8.92 3.41 -4.11
CA VAL A 277 9.02 4.05 -5.42
C VAL A 277 9.04 3.01 -6.54
N GLU A 278 8.30 3.25 -7.61
CA GLU A 278 8.38 2.42 -8.82
C GLU A 278 9.81 2.43 -9.37
N ARG A 279 10.34 1.24 -9.67
CA ARG A 279 11.70 1.08 -10.20
C ARG A 279 11.94 1.88 -11.49
N ASP A 280 10.92 1.98 -12.33
CA ASP A 280 10.98 2.68 -13.62
C ASP A 280 10.71 4.20 -13.51
N ASN A 281 10.36 4.70 -12.32
CA ASN A 281 10.31 6.14 -12.05
C ASN A 281 11.72 6.69 -11.76
N GLU A 282 12.57 6.69 -12.80
CA GLU A 282 13.97 7.09 -12.70
C GLU A 282 14.15 8.50 -12.11
N ALA A 283 13.22 9.42 -12.41
CA ALA A 283 13.28 10.78 -11.91
C ALA A 283 13.13 10.84 -10.38
N ALA A 284 12.16 10.11 -9.83
CA ALA A 284 11.95 10.04 -8.39
C ALA A 284 13.10 9.29 -7.70
N VAL A 285 13.51 8.13 -8.25
CA VAL A 285 14.65 7.35 -7.75
C VAL A 285 15.91 8.23 -7.64
N HIS A 286 16.21 9.02 -8.67
CA HIS A 286 17.36 9.91 -8.66
C HIS A 286 17.27 11.01 -7.57
N VAL A 287 16.10 11.58 -7.35
CA VAL A 287 15.87 12.56 -6.27
C VAL A 287 16.12 11.90 -4.91
N TYR A 288 15.58 10.72 -4.67
CA TYR A 288 15.74 10.03 -3.40
C TYR A 288 17.20 9.58 -3.17
N GLN A 289 17.88 9.07 -4.19
CA GLN A 289 19.31 8.75 -4.10
C GLN A 289 20.16 9.97 -3.71
N LYS A 290 19.87 11.16 -4.25
CA LYS A 290 20.54 12.41 -3.85
C LYS A 290 20.27 12.83 -2.41
N LEU A 291 19.18 12.36 -1.82
CA LEU A 291 18.82 12.55 -0.41
C LEU A 291 19.37 11.43 0.49
N GLY A 292 20.20 10.53 -0.04
CA GLY A 292 20.84 9.47 0.73
C GLY A 292 20.06 8.15 0.79
N PHE A 293 18.92 8.03 0.09
CA PHE A 293 18.16 6.78 0.06
C PHE A 293 18.87 5.71 -0.77
N THR A 294 18.88 4.50 -0.26
CA THR A 294 19.36 3.29 -0.94
C THR A 294 18.28 2.23 -0.98
N ARG A 295 18.29 1.37 -2.00
CA ARG A 295 17.35 0.24 -2.09
C ARG A 295 17.61 -0.74 -0.95
N ALA A 296 16.57 -1.04 -0.17
CA ALA A 296 16.59 -2.01 0.93
C ALA A 296 15.92 -3.33 0.52
N SER A 297 14.76 -3.27 -0.13
CA SER A 297 14.01 -4.43 -0.64
C SER A 297 13.21 -4.07 -1.88
N SER A 298 12.50 -5.03 -2.44
CA SER A 298 11.56 -4.81 -3.54
C SER A 298 10.30 -5.63 -3.37
N ASP A 299 9.18 -5.05 -3.71
CA ASP A 299 7.94 -5.77 -3.97
C ASP A 299 7.83 -6.02 -5.47
N VAL A 300 7.33 -7.18 -5.85
CA VAL A 300 7.26 -7.61 -7.25
C VAL A 300 5.83 -7.94 -7.63
N GLN A 301 5.33 -7.35 -8.70
CA GLN A 301 4.06 -7.72 -9.29
C GLN A 301 4.29 -8.69 -10.44
N TYR A 302 3.62 -9.81 -10.35
CA TYR A 302 3.60 -10.85 -11.37
C TYR A 302 2.28 -10.80 -12.14
N THR A 303 2.31 -11.05 -13.44
CA THR A 303 1.13 -11.11 -14.32
C THR A 303 1.11 -12.43 -15.09
N LEU A 304 -0.06 -13.04 -15.17
CA LEU A 304 -0.32 -14.27 -15.92
C LEU A 304 -0.70 -13.94 -17.37
#